data_3a326df4002304ecd02e835d74b821cf
#
_entry.id   3a326df4002304ecd02e835d74b821cf
#
_cell.length_a   1.000
_cell.length_b   1.000
_cell.length_c   1.000
_cell.angle_alpha   90.00
_cell.angle_beta   90.00
_cell.angle_gamma   90.00
#
_symmetry.space_group_name_H-M   'P 1'
#
loop_
_entity.id
_entity.type
_entity.pdbx_description
1 polymer ?
#
loop_
_entity_poly.entity_id
_entity_poly.type
_entity_poly.pdbx_seq_one_letter_code
_entity_poly.pdbx_strand_id
1 'polypeptide(L)'
;MKIGDRLSVWKSNGAYGRLFDGVTTSRLDQDVTHFELGLIPDSMQELRDAAHFLVLNVARQQVIKRPRAQRKFILFEEGARLIQLPGGAKAVKEFYAQMRKYGVVVCTVFQQSAALECADQTLRAAVVDNTKLFIVSAQPSPRAIDEIGKMLEVSDAARECVKRYPLPEHQTGSKFSSFLMVAPDPRRKLVGTFRNIAAPEVVYCGASDNEVWDERQKALKGYDDVVMGIITEARKQCG
;
A
#
# COMPACT_ATOMS: atom_id res chain seq x y z
N MET A 1 -36.90 7.91 5.63
CA MET A 1 -35.90 8.26 6.65
C MET A 1 -35.23 9.56 6.21
N LYS A 2 -35.29 10.62 7.02
CA LYS A 2 -34.71 11.93 6.67
C LYS A 2 -33.17 11.86 6.77
N ILE A 3 -32.45 12.66 5.98
CA ILE A 3 -30.96 12.70 6.02
C ILE A 3 -30.44 12.99 7.43
N GLY A 4 -31.16 13.84 8.19
CA GLY A 4 -30.82 14.13 9.59
C GLY A 4 -30.77 12.91 10.51
N ASP A 5 -31.66 11.95 10.29
CA ASP A 5 -31.74 10.72 11.10
C ASP A 5 -30.52 9.82 10.82
N ARG A 6 -30.03 9.80 9.57
CA ARG A 6 -28.81 9.05 9.20
C ARG A 6 -27.54 9.69 9.73
N LEU A 7 -27.52 11.00 9.89
CA LEU A 7 -26.37 11.73 10.42
C LEU A 7 -26.31 11.75 11.95
N SER A 8 -27.39 11.34 12.63
CA SER A 8 -27.45 11.40 14.11
C SER A 8 -26.38 10.54 14.79
N VAL A 9 -26.03 9.38 14.22
CA VAL A 9 -24.99 8.47 14.75
C VAL A 9 -23.58 9.06 14.69
N TRP A 10 -23.36 10.06 13.83
CA TRP A 10 -22.06 10.72 13.61
C TRP A 10 -21.89 12.02 14.38
N LYS A 11 -22.93 12.51 15.04
CA LYS A 11 -22.88 13.72 15.89
C LYS A 11 -22.37 13.38 17.28
N SER A 12 -21.93 14.39 18.05
CA SER A 12 -21.30 14.29 19.37
C SER A 12 -22.02 13.32 20.34
N ASN A 13 -23.36 13.24 20.25
CA ASN A 13 -24.18 12.34 21.09
C ASN A 13 -24.45 10.97 20.42
N GLY A 14 -23.97 10.73 19.21
CA GLY A 14 -24.18 9.49 18.48
C GLY A 14 -23.05 8.48 18.73
N ALA A 15 -23.25 7.26 18.26
CA ALA A 15 -22.32 6.14 18.46
C ALA A 15 -20.88 6.46 17.97
N TYR A 16 -20.74 7.19 16.89
CA TYR A 16 -19.46 7.54 16.28
C TYR A 16 -19.04 9.00 16.47
N GLY A 17 -19.84 9.77 17.22
CA GLY A 17 -19.64 11.22 17.36
C GLY A 17 -18.29 11.60 17.94
N ARG A 18 -17.78 10.86 18.92
CA ARG A 18 -16.45 11.09 19.51
C ARG A 18 -15.30 10.99 18.49
N LEU A 19 -15.49 10.26 17.39
CA LEU A 19 -14.47 10.04 16.38
C LEU A 19 -14.55 11.08 15.25
N PHE A 20 -15.75 11.60 14.95
CA PHE A 20 -15.96 12.41 13.75
C PHE A 20 -16.46 13.85 14.02
N ASP A 21 -17.12 14.08 15.17
CA ASP A 21 -17.69 15.38 15.52
C ASP A 21 -16.84 16.09 16.58
N GLY A 22 -15.72 16.65 16.15
CA GLY A 22 -14.79 17.34 17.02
C GLY A 22 -13.63 18.00 16.26
N VAL A 23 -12.77 18.65 17.05
CA VAL A 23 -11.54 19.23 16.52
C VAL A 23 -10.56 18.10 16.19
N THR A 24 -9.98 18.15 14.98
CA THR A 24 -8.95 17.18 14.57
C THR A 24 -7.75 17.24 15.51
N THR A 25 -7.42 16.13 16.13
CA THR A 25 -6.26 15.97 17.01
C THR A 25 -5.05 15.40 16.29
N SER A 26 -5.23 14.85 15.09
CA SER A 26 -4.17 14.25 14.28
C SER A 26 -3.25 15.31 13.69
N ARG A 27 -1.93 15.11 13.84
CA ARG A 27 -0.93 15.94 13.19
C ARG A 27 -0.73 15.46 11.74
N LEU A 28 -1.10 16.31 10.78
CA LEU A 28 -1.02 16.03 9.35
C LEU A 28 0.07 16.85 8.64
N ASP A 29 0.89 17.54 9.40
CA ASP A 29 2.00 18.39 8.97
C ASP A 29 3.35 17.67 8.90
N GLN A 30 3.38 16.42 9.31
CA GLN A 30 4.58 15.58 9.32
C GLN A 30 5.02 15.20 7.89
N ASP A 31 6.30 14.90 7.73
CA ASP A 31 6.87 14.43 6.46
C ASP A 31 6.38 13.02 6.10
N VAL A 32 6.14 12.18 7.10
CA VAL A 32 5.56 10.85 6.95
C VAL A 32 4.30 10.76 7.80
N THR A 33 3.20 10.33 7.20
CA THR A 33 1.94 10.08 7.88
C THR A 33 1.45 8.68 7.50
N HIS A 34 1.18 7.86 8.48
CA HIS A 34 0.60 6.52 8.30
C HIS A 34 -0.78 6.49 8.92
N PHE A 35 -1.76 5.97 8.18
CA PHE A 35 -3.12 5.74 8.64
C PHE A 35 -3.35 4.24 8.76
N GLU A 36 -3.42 3.74 9.98
CA GLU A 36 -3.74 2.34 10.27
C GLU A 36 -5.25 2.19 10.51
N LEU A 37 -5.92 1.48 9.61
CA LEU A 37 -7.37 1.24 9.68
C LEU A 37 -7.72 -0.21 10.00
N GLY A 38 -6.73 -1.09 10.06
CA GLY A 38 -6.90 -2.52 10.38
C GLY A 38 -7.42 -2.77 11.79
N LEU A 39 -7.25 -1.81 12.70
CA LEU A 39 -7.77 -1.90 14.07
C LEU A 39 -9.29 -1.72 14.17
N ILE A 40 -9.96 -1.24 13.11
CA ILE A 40 -11.42 -1.12 13.09
C ILE A 40 -12.00 -2.52 12.82
N PRO A 41 -12.81 -3.10 13.75
CA PRO A 41 -13.36 -4.43 13.59
C PRO A 41 -14.18 -4.58 12.30
N ASP A 42 -14.16 -5.77 11.69
CA ASP A 42 -14.93 -6.06 10.48
C ASP A 42 -16.44 -5.93 10.68
N SER A 43 -16.92 -6.15 11.90
CA SER A 43 -18.32 -5.96 12.28
C SER A 43 -18.79 -4.50 12.24
N MET A 44 -17.86 -3.52 12.18
CA MET A 44 -18.15 -2.09 12.14
C MET A 44 -17.96 -1.52 10.72
N GLN A 45 -18.64 -2.10 9.73
CA GLN A 45 -18.46 -1.74 8.31
C GLN A 45 -18.71 -0.25 8.04
N GLU A 46 -19.79 0.32 8.59
CA GLU A 46 -20.10 1.76 8.40
C GLU A 46 -18.98 2.67 8.92
N LEU A 47 -18.43 2.34 10.09
CA LEU A 47 -17.32 3.09 10.68
C LEU A 47 -16.08 3.00 9.80
N ARG A 48 -15.78 1.81 9.31
CA ARG A 48 -14.63 1.56 8.44
C ARG A 48 -14.75 2.32 7.12
N ASP A 49 -15.90 2.27 6.47
CA ASP A 49 -16.16 2.99 5.22
C ASP A 49 -16.00 4.50 5.40
N ALA A 50 -16.55 5.04 6.50
CA ALA A 50 -16.43 6.45 6.82
C ALA A 50 -14.97 6.86 7.12
N ALA A 51 -14.22 6.04 7.85
CA ALA A 51 -12.82 6.28 8.14
C ALA A 51 -11.96 6.28 6.86
N HIS A 52 -12.15 5.30 5.97
CA HIS A 52 -11.46 5.26 4.68
C HIS A 52 -11.77 6.50 3.83
N PHE A 53 -13.05 6.87 3.74
CA PHE A 53 -13.46 8.06 3.00
C PHE A 53 -12.81 9.33 3.57
N LEU A 54 -12.78 9.47 4.89
CA LEU A 54 -12.13 10.59 5.57
C LEU A 54 -10.63 10.63 5.25
N VAL A 55 -9.93 9.51 5.41
CA VAL A 55 -8.48 9.39 5.15
C VAL A 55 -8.15 9.76 3.70
N LEU A 56 -8.91 9.24 2.71
CA LEU A 56 -8.72 9.58 1.30
C LEU A 56 -8.88 11.07 1.02
N ASN A 57 -9.90 11.70 1.62
CA ASN A 57 -10.13 13.13 1.48
C ASN A 57 -9.02 13.95 2.16
N VAL A 58 -8.61 13.57 3.35
CA VAL A 58 -7.50 14.20 4.07
C VAL A 58 -6.22 14.12 3.28
N ALA A 59 -5.85 12.93 2.80
CA ALA A 59 -4.67 12.72 1.97
C ALA A 59 -4.70 13.62 0.72
N ARG A 60 -5.84 13.66 0.02
CA ARG A 60 -6.05 14.52 -1.14
C ARG A 60 -5.85 16.00 -0.81
N GLN A 61 -6.46 16.48 0.27
CA GLN A 61 -6.33 17.87 0.67
C GLN A 61 -4.90 18.25 1.07
N GLN A 62 -4.21 17.37 1.81
CA GLN A 62 -2.81 17.60 2.20
C GLN A 62 -1.91 17.72 0.97
N VAL A 63 -2.09 16.84 -0.01
CA VAL A 63 -1.35 16.89 -1.26
C VAL A 63 -1.57 18.21 -2.02
N ILE A 64 -2.82 18.67 -2.11
CA ILE A 64 -3.18 19.89 -2.84
C ILE A 64 -2.65 21.15 -2.13
N LYS A 65 -2.70 21.18 -0.80
CA LYS A 65 -2.22 22.31 0.01
C LYS A 65 -0.71 22.51 -0.06
N ARG A 66 0.07 21.43 -0.19
CA ARG A 66 1.53 21.52 -0.24
C ARG A 66 2.01 22.03 -1.60
N PRO A 67 3.16 22.74 -1.68
CA PRO A 67 3.70 23.28 -2.93
C PRO A 67 3.82 22.21 -4.01
N ARG A 68 3.50 22.57 -5.26
CA ARG A 68 3.57 21.62 -6.40
C ARG A 68 5.00 21.14 -6.68
N ALA A 69 5.99 21.97 -6.43
CA ALA A 69 7.41 21.63 -6.61
C ALA A 69 7.90 20.57 -5.60
N GLN A 70 7.23 20.47 -4.44
CA GLN A 70 7.53 19.44 -3.46
C GLN A 70 7.02 18.10 -3.98
N ARG A 71 7.91 17.12 -4.10
CA ARG A 71 7.53 15.74 -4.46
C ARG A 71 6.83 15.09 -3.27
N LYS A 72 5.79 14.34 -3.58
CA LYS A 72 4.95 13.64 -2.60
C LYS A 72 4.76 12.20 -3.04
N PHE A 73 4.64 11.31 -2.07
CA PHE A 73 4.42 9.89 -2.30
C PHE A 73 3.17 9.45 -1.53
N ILE A 74 2.31 8.71 -2.18
CA ILE A 74 1.13 8.08 -1.56
C ILE A 74 1.22 6.59 -1.83
N LEU A 75 1.15 5.81 -0.77
CA LEU A 75 1.11 4.35 -0.82
C LEU A 75 -0.26 3.86 -0.35
N PHE A 76 -0.93 3.08 -1.18
CA PHE A 76 -2.10 2.30 -0.83
C PHE A 76 -1.69 0.84 -0.70
N GLU A 77 -1.60 0.33 0.52
CA GLU A 77 -1.10 -1.02 0.79
C GLU A 77 -2.10 -2.11 0.45
N GLU A 78 -3.38 -1.87 0.67
CA GLU A 78 -4.47 -2.80 0.38
C GLU A 78 -5.35 -2.31 -0.78
N GLY A 79 -4.78 -2.19 -1.97
CA GLY A 79 -5.48 -1.65 -3.12
C GLY A 79 -6.78 -2.38 -3.47
N ALA A 80 -6.78 -3.71 -3.33
CA ALA A 80 -7.96 -4.55 -3.57
C ALA A 80 -9.14 -4.16 -2.66
N ARG A 81 -8.86 -3.96 -1.38
CA ARG A 81 -9.85 -3.56 -0.38
C ARG A 81 -10.34 -2.14 -0.63
N LEU A 82 -9.40 -1.25 -0.92
CA LEU A 82 -9.72 0.16 -1.19
C LEU A 82 -10.71 0.33 -2.33
N ILE A 83 -10.55 -0.40 -3.44
CA ILE A 83 -11.43 -0.28 -4.60
C ILE A 83 -12.83 -0.85 -4.36
N GLN A 84 -12.99 -1.76 -3.39
CA GLN A 84 -14.29 -2.33 -3.02
C GLN A 84 -15.12 -1.40 -2.12
N LEU A 85 -14.50 -0.40 -1.50
CA LEU A 85 -15.19 0.53 -0.62
C LEU A 85 -16.11 1.47 -1.41
N PRO A 86 -17.23 1.91 -0.83
CA PRO A 86 -18.07 2.94 -1.42
C PRO A 86 -17.27 4.18 -1.78
N GLY A 87 -17.20 4.51 -3.08
CA GLY A 87 -16.41 5.64 -3.57
C GLY A 87 -14.90 5.40 -3.69
N GLY A 88 -14.36 4.27 -3.21
CA GLY A 88 -12.94 3.95 -3.23
C GLY A 88 -12.38 3.84 -4.65
N ALA A 89 -13.06 3.10 -5.52
CA ALA A 89 -12.70 3.00 -6.94
C ALA A 89 -12.61 4.37 -7.62
N LYS A 90 -13.57 5.26 -7.35
CA LYS A 90 -13.56 6.63 -7.88
C LYS A 90 -12.37 7.41 -7.34
N ALA A 91 -12.08 7.31 -6.05
CA ALA A 91 -10.95 8.00 -5.43
C ALA A 91 -9.62 7.53 -6.03
N VAL A 92 -9.39 6.22 -6.14
CA VAL A 92 -8.17 5.65 -6.77
C VAL A 92 -8.03 6.16 -8.20
N LYS A 93 -9.09 6.11 -9.00
CA LYS A 93 -9.10 6.66 -10.36
C LYS A 93 -8.67 8.13 -10.41
N GLU A 94 -9.21 8.97 -9.51
CA GLU A 94 -8.83 10.38 -9.40
C GLU A 94 -7.37 10.57 -8.99
N PHE A 95 -6.86 9.77 -8.06
CA PHE A 95 -5.45 9.80 -7.66
C PHE A 95 -4.52 9.49 -8.84
N TYR A 96 -4.78 8.46 -9.61
CA TYR A 96 -3.98 8.11 -10.77
C TYR A 96 -4.07 9.12 -11.92
N ALA A 97 -5.28 9.62 -12.21
CA ALA A 97 -5.49 10.53 -13.32
C ALA A 97 -5.05 11.98 -13.05
N GLN A 98 -5.14 12.44 -11.80
CA GLN A 98 -5.06 13.87 -11.51
C GLN A 98 -3.89 14.29 -10.61
N MET A 99 -3.36 13.40 -9.74
CA MET A 99 -2.43 13.83 -8.71
C MET A 99 -1.01 14.13 -9.23
N ARG A 100 -0.66 13.65 -10.43
CA ARG A 100 0.62 13.97 -11.08
C ARG A 100 0.87 15.49 -11.17
N LYS A 101 -0.16 16.28 -11.47
CA LYS A 101 -0.04 17.75 -11.57
C LYS A 101 0.32 18.43 -10.25
N TYR A 102 0.18 17.74 -9.13
CA TYR A 102 0.57 18.20 -7.79
C TYR A 102 1.90 17.61 -7.32
N GLY A 103 2.67 17.00 -8.21
CA GLY A 103 3.97 16.40 -7.87
C GLY A 103 3.88 15.11 -7.07
N VAL A 104 2.76 14.37 -7.19
CA VAL A 104 2.53 13.12 -6.46
C VAL A 104 2.92 11.93 -7.29
N VAL A 105 3.61 10.99 -6.63
CA VAL A 105 3.75 9.60 -7.08
C VAL A 105 2.73 8.76 -6.29
N VAL A 106 1.89 8.03 -7.00
CA VAL A 106 0.92 7.11 -6.40
C VAL A 106 1.45 5.69 -6.59
N CYS A 107 1.49 4.93 -5.51
CA CYS A 107 1.81 3.51 -5.49
C CYS A 107 0.63 2.75 -4.88
N THR A 108 0.22 1.66 -5.52
CA THR A 108 -0.82 0.77 -4.99
C THR A 108 -0.32 -0.65 -5.01
N VAL A 109 -0.44 -1.35 -3.89
CA VAL A 109 -0.09 -2.75 -3.75
C VAL A 109 -1.37 -3.59 -3.89
N PHE A 110 -1.33 -4.55 -4.81
CA PHE A 110 -2.37 -5.55 -5.00
C PHE A 110 -1.80 -6.92 -4.66
N GLN A 111 -2.41 -7.61 -3.73
CA GLN A 111 -2.01 -8.97 -3.35
C GLN A 111 -2.42 -10.00 -4.42
N GLN A 112 -3.46 -9.71 -5.19
CA GLN A 112 -4.00 -10.58 -6.24
C GLN A 112 -4.34 -9.77 -7.49
N SER A 113 -3.99 -10.30 -8.66
CA SER A 113 -4.36 -9.70 -9.96
C SER A 113 -5.87 -9.62 -10.17
N ALA A 114 -6.59 -10.61 -9.65
CA ALA A 114 -8.06 -10.69 -9.72
C ALA A 114 -8.77 -9.42 -9.21
N ALA A 115 -8.18 -8.70 -8.26
CA ALA A 115 -8.74 -7.45 -7.77
C ALA A 115 -8.82 -6.36 -8.85
N LEU A 116 -7.83 -6.30 -9.75
CA LEU A 116 -7.85 -5.38 -10.89
C LEU A 116 -8.72 -5.91 -12.06
N GLU A 117 -8.89 -7.23 -12.15
CA GLU A 117 -9.73 -7.84 -13.19
C GLU A 117 -11.21 -7.70 -12.91
N CYS A 118 -11.60 -7.84 -11.63
CA CYS A 118 -12.98 -7.63 -11.18
C CYS A 118 -13.36 -6.14 -11.09
N ALA A 119 -12.38 -5.24 -11.22
CA ALA A 119 -12.63 -3.81 -11.22
C ALA A 119 -13.37 -3.39 -12.50
N ASP A 120 -14.15 -2.31 -12.37
CA ASP A 120 -14.71 -1.62 -13.52
C ASP A 120 -13.61 -1.33 -14.56
N GLN A 121 -13.89 -1.59 -15.83
CA GLN A 121 -12.96 -1.41 -16.93
C GLN A 121 -12.32 0.00 -16.95
N THR A 122 -13.09 1.02 -16.53
CA THR A 122 -12.60 2.40 -16.47
C THR A 122 -11.58 2.61 -15.35
N LEU A 123 -11.73 1.92 -14.22
CA LEU A 123 -10.75 1.93 -13.13
C LEU A 123 -9.47 1.20 -13.55
N ARG A 124 -9.61 0.01 -14.13
CA ARG A 124 -8.48 -0.78 -14.62
C ARG A 124 -7.65 0.04 -15.62
N ALA A 125 -8.29 0.63 -16.62
CA ALA A 125 -7.63 1.50 -17.58
C ALA A 125 -6.95 2.68 -16.89
N ALA A 126 -7.63 3.37 -15.96
CA ALA A 126 -7.04 4.49 -15.24
C ALA A 126 -5.80 4.11 -14.44
N VAL A 127 -5.77 2.94 -13.82
CA VAL A 127 -4.60 2.44 -13.07
C VAL A 127 -3.49 2.01 -14.03
N VAL A 128 -3.81 1.14 -14.99
CA VAL A 128 -2.80 0.54 -15.89
C VAL A 128 -2.17 1.60 -16.80
N ASP A 129 -2.98 2.44 -17.46
CA ASP A 129 -2.50 3.41 -18.44
C ASP A 129 -1.70 4.56 -17.81
N ASN A 130 -1.99 4.88 -16.52
CA ASN A 130 -1.26 5.93 -15.81
C ASN A 130 -0.08 5.40 -15.01
N THR A 131 0.11 4.10 -14.89
CA THR A 131 1.24 3.51 -14.17
C THR A 131 2.49 3.51 -15.06
N LYS A 132 3.60 4.00 -14.51
CA LYS A 132 4.90 4.10 -15.19
C LYS A 132 5.87 3.02 -14.79
N LEU A 133 5.57 2.28 -13.74
CA LEU A 133 6.40 1.19 -13.26
C LEU A 133 5.52 0.16 -12.57
N PHE A 134 5.58 -1.08 -13.03
CA PHE A 134 4.99 -2.24 -12.37
C PHE A 134 6.10 -3.08 -11.75
N ILE A 135 5.85 -3.55 -10.55
CA ILE A 135 6.71 -4.48 -9.82
C ILE A 135 5.88 -5.73 -9.55
N VAL A 136 6.30 -6.86 -10.12
CA VAL A 136 5.61 -8.14 -9.97
C VAL A 136 6.49 -9.08 -9.16
N SER A 137 6.05 -9.39 -7.95
CA SER A 137 6.68 -10.35 -7.04
C SER A 137 6.32 -11.79 -7.44
N ALA A 138 6.90 -12.76 -6.73
CA ALA A 138 6.49 -14.16 -6.82
C ALA A 138 4.98 -14.31 -6.63
N GLN A 139 4.36 -15.15 -7.43
CA GLN A 139 2.93 -15.42 -7.39
C GLN A 139 2.69 -16.91 -7.13
N PRO A 140 1.74 -17.28 -6.26
CA PRO A 140 1.49 -18.67 -5.91
C PRO A 140 0.83 -19.46 -7.05
N SER A 141 0.19 -18.78 -8.00
CA SER A 141 -0.57 -19.40 -9.08
C SER A 141 0.02 -19.09 -10.46
N PRO A 142 0.34 -20.12 -11.27
CA PRO A 142 0.73 -19.93 -12.67
C PRO A 142 -0.33 -19.12 -13.48
N ARG A 143 -1.61 -19.33 -13.18
CA ARG A 143 -2.70 -18.59 -13.81
C ARG A 143 -2.59 -17.08 -13.54
N ALA A 144 -2.34 -16.69 -12.29
CA ALA A 144 -2.15 -15.27 -11.93
C ALA A 144 -0.97 -14.67 -12.70
N ILE A 145 0.12 -15.42 -12.90
CA ILE A 145 1.27 -14.97 -13.69
C ILE A 145 0.89 -14.75 -15.15
N ASP A 146 0.11 -15.65 -15.74
CA ASP A 146 -0.32 -15.52 -17.12
C ASP A 146 -1.30 -14.36 -17.32
N GLU A 147 -2.19 -14.12 -16.36
CA GLU A 147 -3.13 -12.98 -16.35
C GLU A 147 -2.39 -11.64 -16.23
N ILE A 148 -1.47 -11.52 -15.27
CA ILE A 148 -0.59 -10.34 -15.14
C ILE A 148 0.25 -10.15 -16.40
N GLY A 149 0.79 -11.24 -16.93
CA GLY A 149 1.61 -11.20 -18.13
C GLY A 149 0.85 -10.69 -19.37
N LYS A 150 -0.40 -11.09 -19.52
CA LYS A 150 -1.30 -10.57 -20.57
C LYS A 150 -1.64 -9.09 -20.35
N MET A 151 -1.97 -8.72 -19.10
CA MET A 151 -2.31 -7.34 -18.75
C MET A 151 -1.14 -6.38 -19.01
N LEU A 152 0.08 -6.81 -18.70
CA LEU A 152 1.30 -6.02 -18.89
C LEU A 152 1.97 -6.27 -20.25
N GLU A 153 1.41 -7.17 -21.08
CA GLU A 153 1.94 -7.53 -22.39
C GLU A 153 3.42 -7.92 -22.35
N VAL A 154 3.83 -8.72 -21.38
CA VAL A 154 5.20 -9.21 -21.27
C VAL A 154 5.38 -10.54 -22.01
N SER A 155 6.61 -10.83 -22.45
CA SER A 155 6.94 -12.06 -23.16
C SER A 155 6.76 -13.31 -22.31
N ASP A 156 6.65 -14.47 -22.96
CA ASP A 156 6.61 -15.76 -22.28
C ASP A 156 7.86 -16.01 -21.45
N ALA A 157 9.02 -15.59 -21.95
CA ALA A 157 10.28 -15.70 -21.21
C ALA A 157 10.23 -14.91 -19.90
N ALA A 158 9.64 -13.71 -19.89
CA ALA A 158 9.49 -12.93 -18.66
C ALA A 158 8.51 -13.60 -17.69
N ARG A 159 7.41 -14.18 -18.19
CA ARG A 159 6.44 -14.94 -17.36
C ARG A 159 7.09 -16.17 -16.73
N GLU A 160 7.88 -16.92 -17.51
CA GLU A 160 8.63 -18.08 -17.02
C GLU A 160 9.67 -17.69 -15.95
N CYS A 161 10.29 -16.51 -16.04
CA CYS A 161 11.14 -16.00 -14.96
C CYS A 161 10.36 -15.84 -13.65
N VAL A 162 9.16 -15.22 -13.71
CA VAL A 162 8.32 -15.00 -12.50
C VAL A 162 7.88 -16.33 -11.88
N LYS A 163 7.56 -17.35 -12.70
CA LYS A 163 7.20 -18.70 -12.20
C LYS A 163 8.32 -19.36 -11.39
N ARG A 164 9.57 -18.95 -11.59
CA ARG A 164 10.75 -19.48 -10.88
C ARG A 164 11.15 -18.66 -9.65
N TYR A 165 10.45 -17.58 -9.35
CA TYR A 165 10.75 -16.80 -8.15
C TYR A 165 10.35 -17.58 -6.90
N PRO A 166 11.23 -17.66 -5.90
CA PRO A 166 10.90 -18.35 -4.67
C PRO A 166 9.76 -17.61 -3.95
N LEU A 167 8.77 -18.38 -3.51
CA LEU A 167 7.72 -17.87 -2.63
C LEU A 167 8.29 -17.60 -1.23
N PRO A 168 7.75 -16.64 -0.47
CA PRO A 168 8.23 -16.32 0.88
C PRO A 168 8.30 -17.52 1.80
N GLU A 169 7.33 -18.42 1.71
CA GLU A 169 7.23 -19.65 2.52
C GLU A 169 8.36 -20.67 2.23
N HIS A 170 9.00 -20.56 1.07
CA HIS A 170 10.07 -21.45 0.62
C HIS A 170 11.46 -20.77 0.65
N GLN A 171 11.53 -19.55 1.17
CA GLN A 171 12.78 -18.77 1.21
C GLN A 171 13.64 -19.08 2.44
N THR A 172 13.60 -20.29 2.97
CA THR A 172 14.51 -20.71 4.05
C THR A 172 15.96 -20.52 3.60
N GLY A 173 16.62 -19.51 4.14
CA GLY A 173 18.02 -19.17 3.85
C GLY A 173 18.25 -18.23 2.65
N SER A 174 17.23 -17.80 1.95
CA SER A 174 17.36 -16.82 0.86
C SER A 174 17.44 -15.40 1.40
N LYS A 175 18.59 -14.74 1.18
CA LYS A 175 18.82 -13.35 1.62
C LYS A 175 18.30 -12.31 0.60
N PHE A 176 17.44 -12.69 -0.34
CA PHE A 176 16.91 -11.78 -1.36
C PHE A 176 15.50 -12.16 -1.79
N SER A 177 14.73 -11.20 -2.25
CA SER A 177 13.50 -11.39 -3.00
C SER A 177 13.71 -11.08 -4.47
N SER A 178 13.00 -11.79 -5.36
CA SER A 178 13.06 -11.58 -6.81
C SER A 178 11.76 -10.93 -7.29
N PHE A 179 11.86 -10.03 -8.24
CA PHE A 179 10.71 -9.41 -8.88
C PHE A 179 10.99 -9.00 -10.31
N LEU A 180 9.93 -8.97 -11.10
CA LEU A 180 9.93 -8.44 -12.46
C LEU A 180 9.54 -6.96 -12.41
N MET A 181 10.35 -6.10 -13.01
CA MET A 181 10.02 -4.70 -13.24
C MET A 181 9.60 -4.51 -14.70
N VAL A 182 8.48 -3.86 -14.90
CA VAL A 182 7.95 -3.49 -16.21
C VAL A 182 7.72 -1.99 -16.21
N ALA A 183 8.46 -1.27 -17.05
CA ALA A 183 8.24 0.14 -17.32
C ALA A 183 7.64 0.26 -18.73
N PRO A 184 6.31 0.44 -18.84
CA PRO A 184 5.66 0.61 -20.12
C PRO A 184 6.04 1.97 -20.71
N ASP A 185 6.65 1.95 -21.88
CA ASP A 185 6.92 3.12 -22.68
C ASP A 185 6.52 2.81 -24.13
N PRO A 186 5.76 3.68 -24.82
CA PRO A 186 5.33 3.44 -26.19
C PRO A 186 6.48 3.25 -27.17
N ARG A 187 7.65 3.82 -26.87
CA ARG A 187 8.84 3.73 -27.73
C ARG A 187 9.75 2.58 -27.36
N ARG A 188 9.86 2.28 -26.06
CA ARG A 188 10.77 1.26 -25.55
C ARG A 188 10.29 0.71 -24.21
N LYS A 189 9.52 -0.36 -24.26
CA LYS A 189 9.14 -1.12 -23.08
C LYS A 189 10.39 -1.72 -22.44
N LEU A 190 10.64 -1.39 -21.17
CA LEU A 190 11.72 -1.98 -20.39
C LEU A 190 11.15 -3.08 -19.50
N VAL A 191 11.70 -4.28 -19.62
CA VAL A 191 11.34 -5.43 -18.79
C VAL A 191 12.64 -6.03 -18.25
N GLY A 192 12.71 -6.21 -16.94
CA GLY A 192 13.90 -6.77 -16.31
C GLY A 192 13.59 -7.50 -15.03
N THR A 193 14.38 -8.53 -14.73
CA THR A 193 14.35 -9.25 -13.46
C THR A 193 15.35 -8.60 -12.50
N PHE A 194 14.90 -8.36 -11.27
CA PHE A 194 15.70 -7.75 -10.22
C PHE A 194 15.71 -8.62 -8.98
N ARG A 195 16.79 -8.53 -8.22
CA ARG A 195 16.88 -9.07 -6.87
C ARG A 195 16.97 -7.93 -5.88
N ASN A 196 16.16 -7.98 -4.87
CA ASN A 196 16.22 -7.06 -3.73
C ASN A 196 16.89 -7.78 -2.57
N ILE A 197 18.03 -7.24 -2.13
CA ILE A 197 18.73 -7.69 -0.93
C ILE A 197 18.42 -6.66 0.13
N ALA A 198 17.50 -7.00 1.03
CA ALA A 198 17.16 -6.11 2.12
C ALA A 198 18.32 -5.98 3.12
N ALA A 199 18.60 -4.76 3.56
CA ALA A 199 19.53 -4.54 4.64
C ALA A 199 19.05 -5.23 5.93
N PRO A 200 19.98 -5.74 6.79
CA PRO A 200 19.59 -6.39 8.04
C PRO A 200 18.61 -5.57 8.89
N GLU A 201 18.80 -4.27 8.92
CA GLU A 201 17.95 -3.34 9.66
C GLU A 201 16.52 -3.31 9.11
N VAL A 202 16.35 -3.37 7.79
CA VAL A 202 15.03 -3.43 7.15
C VAL A 202 14.34 -4.75 7.47
N VAL A 203 15.07 -5.87 7.42
CA VAL A 203 14.54 -7.19 7.81
C VAL A 203 14.16 -7.21 9.28
N TYR A 204 14.97 -6.60 10.12
CA TYR A 204 14.69 -6.48 11.55
C TYR A 204 13.39 -5.71 11.82
N CYS A 205 13.15 -4.60 11.12
CA CYS A 205 11.93 -3.80 11.25
C CYS A 205 10.71 -4.41 10.58
N GLY A 206 10.90 -5.31 9.61
CA GLY A 206 9.83 -5.88 8.79
C GLY A 206 9.21 -7.18 9.33
N ALA A 207 9.37 -7.50 10.64
CA ALA A 207 8.74 -8.68 11.23
C ALA A 207 7.22 -8.53 11.30
N SER A 208 6.51 -9.48 10.70
CA SER A 208 5.05 -9.57 10.77
C SER A 208 4.53 -10.48 11.89
N ASP A 209 5.41 -11.24 12.53
CA ASP A 209 5.09 -12.10 13.66
C ASP A 209 5.02 -11.27 14.96
N ASN A 210 3.90 -11.32 15.66
CA ASN A 210 3.67 -10.54 16.87
C ASN A 210 4.63 -10.89 18.01
N GLU A 211 4.98 -12.17 18.17
CA GLU A 211 5.90 -12.60 19.25
C GLU A 211 7.30 -12.06 18.97
N VAL A 212 7.77 -12.18 17.73
CA VAL A 212 9.06 -11.65 17.29
C VAL A 212 9.09 -10.13 17.40
N TRP A 213 7.98 -9.46 17.07
CA TRP A 213 7.86 -8.01 17.23
C TRP A 213 7.96 -7.58 18.68
N ASP A 214 7.24 -8.24 19.59
CA ASP A 214 7.26 -7.94 21.02
C ASP A 214 8.65 -8.16 21.64
N GLU A 215 9.35 -9.22 21.25
CA GLU A 215 10.74 -9.46 21.68
C GLU A 215 11.67 -8.34 21.21
N ARG A 216 11.55 -7.93 19.94
CA ARG A 216 12.34 -6.83 19.37
C ARG A 216 12.04 -5.51 20.08
N GLN A 217 10.79 -5.20 20.34
CA GLN A 217 10.41 -4.01 21.11
C GLN A 217 10.99 -4.01 22.53
N LYS A 218 11.03 -5.17 23.21
CA LYS A 218 11.67 -5.30 24.52
C LYS A 218 13.18 -5.06 24.44
N ALA A 219 13.85 -5.63 23.43
CA ALA A 219 15.27 -5.42 23.21
C ALA A 219 15.60 -3.94 22.96
N LEU A 220 14.78 -3.25 22.18
CA LEU A 220 14.99 -1.83 21.85
C LEU A 220 14.82 -0.89 23.04
N LYS A 221 14.06 -1.25 24.07
CA LYS A 221 13.90 -0.44 25.30
C LYS A 221 15.20 -0.22 26.08
N GLY A 222 16.22 -1.03 25.84
CA GLY A 222 17.55 -0.90 26.45
C GLY A 222 18.47 0.14 25.77
N TYR A 223 18.01 0.79 24.71
CA TYR A 223 18.80 1.78 23.96
C TYR A 223 18.21 3.18 24.09
N ASP A 224 19.06 4.17 24.37
CA ASP A 224 18.66 5.58 24.38
C ASP A 224 18.32 6.09 22.96
N ASP A 225 19.01 5.57 21.94
CA ASP A 225 18.76 5.83 20.53
C ASP A 225 18.19 4.59 19.86
N VAL A 226 16.92 4.68 19.47
CA VAL A 226 16.18 3.57 18.84
C VAL A 226 16.81 3.14 17.50
N VAL A 227 17.34 4.09 16.71
CA VAL A 227 17.97 3.79 15.41
C VAL A 227 19.27 3.00 15.63
N MET A 228 20.08 3.43 16.58
CA MET A 228 21.29 2.68 16.95
C MET A 228 20.97 1.32 17.56
N GLY A 229 19.88 1.23 18.32
CA GLY A 229 19.34 -0.03 18.83
C GLY A 229 19.00 -0.98 17.70
N ILE A 230 18.22 -0.56 16.72
CA ILE A 230 17.85 -1.35 15.54
C ILE A 230 19.10 -1.85 14.79
N ILE A 231 20.05 -0.97 14.51
CA ILE A 231 21.29 -1.31 13.81
C ILE A 231 22.06 -2.39 14.58
N THR A 232 22.15 -2.23 15.90
CA THR A 232 22.91 -3.14 16.76
C THR A 232 22.25 -4.52 16.84
N GLU A 233 20.94 -4.56 17.09
CA GLU A 233 20.19 -5.81 17.20
C GLU A 233 20.10 -6.56 15.86
N ALA A 234 19.90 -5.84 14.75
CA ALA A 234 19.87 -6.43 13.42
C ALA A 234 21.20 -7.12 13.07
N ARG A 235 22.32 -6.51 13.41
CA ARG A 235 23.65 -7.09 13.18
C ARG A 235 23.91 -8.34 13.99
N LYS A 236 23.43 -8.42 15.25
CA LYS A 236 23.53 -9.63 16.07
C LYS A 236 22.81 -10.83 15.45
N GLN A 237 21.68 -10.59 14.74
CA GLN A 237 20.91 -11.67 14.10
C GLN A 237 21.50 -12.13 12.76
N CYS A 238 22.34 -11.33 12.14
CA CYS A 238 22.93 -11.62 10.82
C CYS A 238 24.37 -12.15 10.88
N GLY A 239 25.02 -12.11 12.05
CA GLY A 239 26.33 -12.70 12.29
C GLY A 239 26.24 -14.12 12.73
#